data_267b529cd1e1a0a907022933e703d96f
#
_entry.id   267b529cd1e1a0a907022933e703d96f
#
_cell.length_a   1.000
_cell.length_b   1.000
_cell.length_c   1.000
_cell.angle_alpha   90.00
_cell.angle_beta   90.00
_cell.angle_gamma   90.00
#
_symmetry.space_group_name_H-M   'P 1'
#
loop_
_entity.id
_entity.type
_entity.pdbx_description
1 polymer ?
#
loop_
_entity_poly.entity_id
_entity_poly.type
_entity_poly.pdbx_seq_one_letter_code
_entity_poly.pdbx_strand_id
1 'polypeptide(L)'
;MTLESTQDPRLASPDAGVRRIAILDIADAEDDDDLPTLVGALRDDTAVEVRAEAARVLGGWGHPAAVDALANALLDADPGVRANAATALGQLKDAGAGTRLLPWASHAEPSVRAAALRGLKELRIAAAAVPARTSLTHDDAAVRREAVGVLGWLKSTEALPAIARLATTDVDAEVRRTATGALGLSSEEGHATVLPALLAALRDASWPVREEAATTLAKLVPHAALQALLAAMQDDAWQVRLRAARALGRLRDATALPALIAALAHPMGNLRKEAALALGEIGAVDAVPALEVAAADPDPEVRKTARLALSRLAQGGAA
;
A
#
# COMPACT_ATOMS: atom_id res chain seq x y z
N MET A 1 -11.11 47.24 17.12
CA MET A 1 -12.12 46.50 17.94
C MET A 1 -11.66 45.04 17.81
N THR A 2 -10.82 44.60 18.75
CA THR A 2 -10.34 43.23 18.84
C THR A 2 -11.52 42.38 19.27
N LEU A 3 -12.05 41.54 18.38
CA LEU A 3 -12.96 40.46 18.76
C LEU A 3 -12.14 39.53 19.66
N GLU A 4 -12.37 39.55 20.97
CA GLU A 4 -11.94 38.50 21.87
C GLU A 4 -12.61 37.21 21.32
N SER A 5 -11.83 36.28 20.80
CA SER A 5 -12.28 34.91 20.53
C SER A 5 -12.81 34.38 21.86
N THR A 6 -14.13 34.30 22.01
CA THR A 6 -14.78 33.72 23.19
C THR A 6 -14.56 32.24 23.13
N GLN A 7 -13.51 31.74 23.81
CA GLN A 7 -13.30 30.31 23.98
C GLN A 7 -14.58 29.66 24.50
N ASP A 8 -14.95 28.52 23.89
CA ASP A 8 -16.11 27.75 24.32
C ASP A 8 -16.00 27.42 25.84
N PRO A 9 -16.97 27.89 26.69
CA PRO A 9 -16.89 27.71 28.13
C PRO A 9 -16.86 26.23 28.55
N ARG A 10 -17.31 25.32 27.69
CA ARG A 10 -17.26 23.88 27.93
C ARG A 10 -15.83 23.34 28.03
N LEU A 11 -14.84 24.01 27.43
CA LEU A 11 -13.42 23.62 27.51
C LEU A 11 -12.85 23.76 28.94
N ALA A 12 -13.45 24.60 29.78
CA ALA A 12 -13.07 24.74 31.18
C ALA A 12 -13.84 23.78 32.13
N SER A 13 -14.70 22.91 31.60
CA SER A 13 -15.48 21.96 32.41
C SER A 13 -14.56 20.98 33.16
N PRO A 14 -14.87 20.66 34.43
CA PRO A 14 -14.19 19.57 35.14
C PRO A 14 -14.47 18.19 34.53
N ASP A 15 -15.58 18.04 33.79
CA ASP A 15 -15.96 16.80 33.10
C ASP A 15 -15.25 16.68 31.76
N ALA A 16 -14.43 15.67 31.63
CA ALA A 16 -13.67 15.37 30.39
C ALA A 16 -14.58 15.06 29.19
N GLY A 17 -15.75 14.43 29.43
CA GLY A 17 -16.74 14.16 28.39
C GLY A 17 -17.30 15.44 27.78
N VAL A 18 -17.56 16.44 28.61
CA VAL A 18 -18.02 17.77 28.16
C VAL A 18 -16.94 18.47 27.34
N ARG A 19 -15.67 18.45 27.80
CA ARG A 19 -14.55 19.02 27.04
C ARG A 19 -14.35 18.32 25.71
N ARG A 20 -14.45 16.98 25.68
CA ARG A 20 -14.34 16.21 24.45
C ARG A 20 -15.41 16.56 23.42
N ILE A 21 -16.67 16.75 23.86
CA ILE A 21 -17.75 17.19 22.97
C ILE A 21 -17.46 18.59 22.43
N ALA A 22 -16.95 19.49 23.25
CA ALA A 22 -16.57 20.84 22.82
C ALA A 22 -15.50 20.79 21.72
N ILE A 23 -14.47 19.88 21.83
CA ILE A 23 -13.46 19.67 20.82
C ILE A 23 -14.07 19.18 19.49
N LEU A 24 -15.07 18.31 19.55
CA LEU A 24 -15.77 17.82 18.34
C LEU A 24 -16.54 18.95 17.65
N ASP A 25 -17.32 19.72 18.41
CA ASP A 25 -18.13 20.82 17.86
C ASP A 25 -17.22 21.92 17.24
N ILE A 26 -16.10 22.24 17.90
CA ILE A 26 -15.09 23.17 17.38
C ILE A 26 -14.49 22.66 16.08
N ALA A 27 -14.14 21.38 16.02
CA ALA A 27 -13.56 20.79 14.81
C ALA A 27 -14.57 20.74 13.64
N ASP A 28 -15.86 20.52 13.94
CA ASP A 28 -16.93 20.49 12.93
C ASP A 28 -17.24 21.88 12.36
N ALA A 29 -16.90 22.96 13.08
CA ALA A 29 -17.05 24.34 12.61
C ALA A 29 -15.99 24.71 11.54
N GLU A 30 -14.87 23.99 11.49
CA GLU A 30 -13.75 24.18 10.54
C GLU A 30 -13.24 25.64 10.49
N ASP A 31 -13.27 26.36 11.64
CA ASP A 31 -12.76 27.74 11.74
C ASP A 31 -11.27 27.72 12.08
N ASP A 32 -10.45 28.28 11.18
CA ASP A 32 -8.99 28.34 11.37
C ASP A 32 -8.59 29.07 12.66
N ASP A 33 -9.41 30.00 13.17
CA ASP A 33 -9.16 30.71 14.44
C ASP A 33 -9.21 29.77 15.65
N ASP A 34 -9.84 28.61 15.53
CA ASP A 34 -9.95 27.59 16.58
C ASP A 34 -8.77 26.61 16.64
N LEU A 35 -7.89 26.60 15.63
CA LEU A 35 -6.72 25.72 15.61
C LEU A 35 -5.86 25.79 16.87
N PRO A 36 -5.55 26.98 17.46
CA PRO A 36 -4.79 27.06 18.71
C PRO A 36 -5.48 26.33 19.87
N THR A 37 -6.80 26.33 19.91
CA THR A 37 -7.62 25.65 20.94
C THR A 37 -7.47 24.13 20.81
N LEU A 38 -7.59 23.58 19.60
CA LEU A 38 -7.41 22.15 19.34
C LEU A 38 -5.98 21.67 19.63
N VAL A 39 -4.99 22.47 19.25
CA VAL A 39 -3.57 22.21 19.56
C VAL A 39 -3.31 22.24 21.07
N GLY A 40 -3.90 23.21 21.78
CA GLY A 40 -3.83 23.30 23.24
C GLY A 40 -4.45 22.09 23.92
N ALA A 41 -5.63 21.66 23.49
CA ALA A 41 -6.29 20.47 24.00
C ALA A 41 -5.45 19.19 23.80
N LEU A 42 -4.84 19.02 22.65
CA LEU A 42 -3.95 17.88 22.39
C LEU A 42 -2.73 17.88 23.32
N ARG A 43 -2.13 19.04 23.55
CA ARG A 43 -0.88 19.17 24.30
C ARG A 43 -1.08 19.12 25.82
N ASP A 44 -2.11 19.79 26.32
CA ASP A 44 -2.19 20.18 27.73
C ASP A 44 -3.36 19.55 28.50
N ASP A 45 -4.37 18.96 27.84
CA ASP A 45 -5.52 18.41 28.58
C ASP A 45 -5.08 17.20 29.41
N THR A 46 -5.53 17.18 30.68
CA THR A 46 -5.20 16.10 31.61
C THR A 46 -5.89 14.79 31.29
N ALA A 47 -7.03 14.83 30.60
CA ALA A 47 -7.82 13.66 30.26
C ALA A 47 -7.34 13.07 28.92
N VAL A 48 -7.07 11.78 28.93
CA VAL A 48 -6.61 11.01 27.74
C VAL A 48 -7.61 11.09 26.59
N GLU A 49 -8.91 10.96 26.90
CA GLU A 49 -9.99 11.00 25.93
C GLU A 49 -10.11 12.34 25.18
N VAL A 50 -9.75 13.43 25.83
CA VAL A 50 -9.74 14.77 25.20
C VAL A 50 -8.53 14.91 24.29
N ARG A 51 -7.33 14.51 24.76
CA ARG A 51 -6.12 14.51 23.91
C ARG A 51 -6.26 13.58 22.70
N ALA A 52 -6.84 12.39 22.91
CA ALA A 52 -7.07 11.44 21.83
C ALA A 52 -8.05 11.97 20.77
N GLU A 53 -9.10 12.67 21.20
CA GLU A 53 -10.05 13.29 20.27
C GLU A 53 -9.41 14.46 19.52
N ALA A 54 -8.68 15.33 20.21
CA ALA A 54 -7.95 16.44 19.59
C ALA A 54 -6.94 15.93 18.55
N ALA A 55 -6.20 14.84 18.85
CA ALA A 55 -5.30 14.22 17.87
C ALA A 55 -6.06 13.74 16.63
N ARG A 56 -7.22 13.12 16.80
CA ARG A 56 -8.06 12.62 15.71
C ARG A 56 -8.54 13.72 14.78
N VAL A 57 -9.09 14.80 15.34
CA VAL A 57 -9.70 15.90 14.56
C VAL A 57 -8.66 16.76 13.86
N LEU A 58 -7.47 16.95 14.46
CA LEU A 58 -6.38 17.72 13.86
C LEU A 58 -5.83 17.12 12.55
N GLY A 59 -6.13 15.85 12.25
CA GLY A 59 -5.74 15.22 10.98
C GLY A 59 -6.37 15.86 9.74
N GLY A 60 -7.50 16.56 9.87
CA GLY A 60 -8.15 17.33 8.81
C GLY A 60 -7.49 18.69 8.53
N TRP A 61 -6.67 19.18 9.46
CA TRP A 61 -6.08 20.51 9.41
C TRP A 61 -4.70 20.49 8.76
N GLY A 62 -4.62 20.94 7.49
CA GLY A 62 -3.34 21.02 6.72
C GLY A 62 -2.41 22.14 7.19
N HIS A 63 -2.48 22.57 8.46
CA HIS A 63 -1.71 23.69 8.99
C HIS A 63 -0.41 23.21 9.67
N PRO A 64 0.76 23.91 9.50
CA PRO A 64 2.02 23.51 10.12
C PRO A 64 1.95 23.30 11.64
N ALA A 65 1.19 24.12 12.37
CA ALA A 65 1.03 23.97 13.81
C ALA A 65 0.29 22.68 14.22
N ALA A 66 -0.69 22.24 13.43
CA ALA A 66 -1.35 20.95 13.64
C ALA A 66 -0.37 19.79 13.43
N VAL A 67 0.45 19.85 12.37
CA VAL A 67 1.48 18.83 12.10
C VAL A 67 2.50 18.77 13.23
N ASP A 68 2.98 19.91 13.72
CA ASP A 68 3.93 19.96 14.84
C ASP A 68 3.32 19.38 16.12
N ALA A 69 2.06 19.71 16.42
CA ALA A 69 1.34 19.17 17.59
C ALA A 69 1.14 17.66 17.48
N LEU A 70 0.70 17.15 16.32
CA LEU A 70 0.52 15.73 16.07
C LEU A 70 1.86 14.96 16.13
N ALA A 71 2.94 15.56 15.60
CA ALA A 71 4.28 14.94 15.65
C ALA A 71 4.76 14.81 17.11
N ASN A 72 4.54 15.83 17.96
CA ASN A 72 4.83 15.76 19.38
C ASN A 72 3.94 14.72 20.10
N ALA A 73 2.67 14.61 19.73
CA ALA A 73 1.74 13.63 20.30
C ALA A 73 2.11 12.17 19.99
N LEU A 74 3.01 11.89 19.04
CA LEU A 74 3.60 10.57 18.87
C LEU A 74 4.42 10.10 20.09
N LEU A 75 4.76 11.03 21.00
CA LEU A 75 5.46 10.77 22.25
C LEU A 75 4.52 10.80 23.48
N ASP A 76 3.20 10.93 23.28
CA ASP A 76 2.24 10.93 24.40
C ASP A 76 2.38 9.66 25.25
N ALA A 77 2.13 9.76 26.54
CA ALA A 77 2.17 8.63 27.45
C ALA A 77 1.14 7.55 27.07
N ASP A 78 -0.04 7.99 26.60
CA ASP A 78 -1.14 7.09 26.24
C ASP A 78 -0.98 6.52 24.82
N PRO A 79 -1.08 5.19 24.63
CA PRO A 79 -0.95 4.56 23.32
C PRO A 79 -2.08 4.93 22.33
N GLY A 80 -3.29 5.24 22.82
CA GLY A 80 -4.42 5.65 21.98
C GLY A 80 -4.20 7.05 21.39
N VAL A 81 -3.64 7.97 22.17
CA VAL A 81 -3.26 9.31 21.67
C VAL A 81 -2.16 9.17 20.59
N ARG A 82 -1.13 8.37 20.87
CA ARG A 82 -0.06 8.10 19.86
C ARG A 82 -0.62 7.50 18.57
N ALA A 83 -1.56 6.54 18.69
CA ALA A 83 -2.16 5.88 17.51
C ALA A 83 -3.01 6.86 16.68
N ASN A 84 -3.81 7.71 17.33
CA ASN A 84 -4.59 8.74 16.65
C ASN A 84 -3.69 9.77 15.96
N ALA A 85 -2.64 10.23 16.63
CA ALA A 85 -1.66 11.13 16.04
C ALA A 85 -0.97 10.52 14.81
N ALA A 86 -0.53 9.26 14.89
CA ALA A 86 0.07 8.55 13.77
C ALA A 86 -0.89 8.38 12.58
N THR A 87 -2.18 8.11 12.87
CA THR A 87 -3.24 8.02 11.85
C THR A 87 -3.47 9.37 11.19
N ALA A 88 -3.60 10.43 11.98
CA ALA A 88 -3.81 11.80 11.53
C ALA A 88 -2.67 12.27 10.62
N LEU A 89 -1.42 12.02 11.01
CA LEU A 89 -0.23 12.34 10.18
C LEU A 89 -0.21 11.57 8.85
N GLY A 90 -0.76 10.35 8.81
CA GLY A 90 -0.90 9.57 7.56
C GLY A 90 -2.02 10.08 6.64
N GLN A 91 -2.89 10.98 7.10
CA GLN A 91 -4.01 11.54 6.33
C GLN A 91 -3.73 12.97 5.81
N LEU A 92 -2.57 13.53 6.12
CA LEU A 92 -2.17 14.85 5.65
C LEU A 92 -2.21 14.94 4.12
N LYS A 93 -2.68 16.08 3.59
CA LYS A 93 -2.78 16.34 2.16
C LYS A 93 -1.87 17.50 1.70
N ASP A 94 -1.50 18.39 2.61
CA ASP A 94 -0.64 19.52 2.30
C ASP A 94 0.84 19.14 2.42
N ALA A 95 1.57 19.21 1.28
CA ALA A 95 2.97 18.85 1.22
C ALA A 95 3.87 19.89 1.94
N GLY A 96 3.47 21.16 1.96
CA GLY A 96 4.20 22.22 2.65
C GLY A 96 4.23 21.99 4.16
N ALA A 97 3.05 21.73 4.75
CA ALA A 97 2.94 21.36 6.14
C ALA A 97 3.66 20.03 6.43
N GLY A 98 3.57 19.05 5.51
CA GLY A 98 4.21 17.75 5.65
C GLY A 98 5.75 17.80 5.77
N THR A 99 6.41 18.83 5.26
CA THR A 99 7.87 18.99 5.42
C THR A 99 8.29 19.12 6.90
N ARG A 100 7.37 19.51 7.78
CA ARG A 100 7.58 19.54 9.24
C ARG A 100 7.88 18.16 9.83
N LEU A 101 7.50 17.07 9.13
CA LEU A 101 7.81 15.70 9.56
C LEU A 101 9.24 15.25 9.28
N LEU A 102 10.01 15.98 8.44
CA LEU A 102 11.36 15.54 8.07
C LEU A 102 12.30 15.29 9.27
N PRO A 103 12.37 16.13 10.30
CA PRO A 103 13.19 15.86 11.48
C PRO A 103 12.80 14.57 12.21
N TRP A 104 11.49 14.26 12.25
CA TRP A 104 10.93 13.08 12.91
C TRP A 104 11.23 11.77 12.19
N ALA A 105 11.50 11.82 10.89
CA ALA A 105 11.88 10.65 10.10
C ALA A 105 13.25 10.04 10.48
N SER A 106 14.00 10.70 11.37
CA SER A 106 15.25 10.21 11.95
C SER A 106 15.20 10.09 13.48
N HIS A 107 13.99 10.14 14.06
CA HIS A 107 13.82 10.07 15.51
C HIS A 107 14.34 8.75 16.07
N ALA A 108 14.83 8.77 17.32
CA ALA A 108 15.39 7.57 17.99
C ALA A 108 14.31 6.50 18.25
N GLU A 109 13.10 6.94 18.64
CA GLU A 109 11.97 6.05 18.90
C GLU A 109 11.44 5.45 17.59
N PRO A 110 11.43 4.11 17.41
CA PRO A 110 11.03 3.48 16.15
C PRO A 110 9.60 3.79 15.70
N SER A 111 8.66 3.81 16.63
CA SER A 111 7.25 4.09 16.34
C SER A 111 7.03 5.51 15.79
N VAL A 112 7.75 6.48 16.32
CA VAL A 112 7.75 7.88 15.87
C VAL A 112 8.35 7.99 14.47
N ARG A 113 9.51 7.37 14.26
CA ARG A 113 10.19 7.33 12.95
C ARG A 113 9.29 6.71 11.88
N ALA A 114 8.66 5.56 12.17
CA ALA A 114 7.75 4.90 11.24
C ALA A 114 6.53 5.76 10.89
N ALA A 115 5.92 6.42 11.89
CA ALA A 115 4.79 7.32 11.65
C ALA A 115 5.16 8.52 10.77
N ALA A 116 6.31 9.15 11.03
CA ALA A 116 6.82 10.25 10.22
C ALA A 116 7.12 9.82 8.78
N LEU A 117 7.79 8.67 8.57
CA LEU A 117 8.04 8.13 7.23
C LEU A 117 6.75 7.83 6.48
N ARG A 118 5.71 7.31 7.17
CA ARG A 118 4.40 7.07 6.57
C ARG A 118 3.75 8.37 6.09
N GLY A 119 3.70 9.41 6.90
CA GLY A 119 3.18 10.72 6.50
C GLY A 119 3.94 11.31 5.31
N LEU A 120 5.26 11.26 5.32
CA LEU A 120 6.12 11.74 4.24
C LEU A 120 5.93 10.94 2.93
N LYS A 121 5.64 9.64 3.03
CA LYS A 121 5.33 8.78 1.88
C LYS A 121 4.05 9.22 1.17
N GLU A 122 2.96 9.41 1.93
CA GLU A 122 1.66 9.82 1.37
C GLU A 122 1.75 11.19 0.67
N LEU A 123 2.54 12.10 1.23
CA LEU A 123 2.78 13.43 0.68
C LEU A 123 3.83 13.47 -0.43
N ARG A 124 4.53 12.35 -0.69
CA ARG A 124 5.61 12.23 -1.71
C ARG A 124 6.72 13.27 -1.54
N ILE A 125 7.12 13.54 -0.30
CA ILE A 125 8.16 14.51 0.02
C ILE A 125 9.53 13.98 -0.42
N ALA A 126 10.13 14.59 -1.45
CA ALA A 126 11.39 14.11 -2.04
C ALA A 126 12.55 14.08 -1.03
N ALA A 127 12.62 15.06 -0.12
CA ALA A 127 13.65 15.14 0.92
C ALA A 127 13.61 13.93 1.90
N ALA A 128 12.48 13.19 1.96
CA ALA A 128 12.38 11.98 2.76
C ALA A 128 13.24 10.82 2.23
N ALA A 129 13.77 10.89 1.01
CA ALA A 129 14.65 9.86 0.46
C ALA A 129 15.90 9.62 1.32
N VAL A 130 16.48 10.66 1.92
CA VAL A 130 17.68 10.54 2.75
C VAL A 130 17.40 9.76 4.04
N PRO A 131 16.46 10.18 4.93
CA PRO A 131 16.15 9.44 6.14
C PRO A 131 15.56 8.04 5.85
N ALA A 132 14.85 7.86 4.73
CA ALA A 132 14.34 6.56 4.34
C ALA A 132 15.48 5.59 3.95
N ARG A 133 16.51 6.03 3.21
CA ARG A 133 17.68 5.18 2.89
C ARG A 133 18.41 4.69 4.14
N THR A 134 18.64 5.57 5.11
CA THR A 134 19.27 5.15 6.38
C THR A 134 18.39 4.20 7.18
N SER A 135 17.07 4.30 7.05
CA SER A 135 16.10 3.47 7.74
C SER A 135 15.91 2.07 7.13
N LEU A 136 16.45 1.77 5.95
CA LEU A 136 16.38 0.42 5.35
C LEU A 136 17.11 -0.66 6.16
N THR A 137 18.06 -0.29 7.02
CA THR A 137 18.82 -1.20 7.87
C THR A 137 18.44 -1.10 9.33
N HIS A 138 17.34 -0.45 9.66
CA HIS A 138 16.88 -0.28 11.04
C HIS A 138 16.44 -1.63 11.64
N ASP A 139 16.66 -1.84 12.95
CA ASP A 139 16.30 -3.08 13.64
C ASP A 139 14.79 -3.35 13.64
N ASP A 140 13.98 -2.30 13.77
CA ASP A 140 12.52 -2.38 13.75
C ASP A 140 11.98 -2.59 12.34
N ALA A 141 11.16 -3.64 12.16
CA ALA A 141 10.58 -4.01 10.86
C ALA A 141 9.58 -2.96 10.32
N ALA A 142 8.82 -2.28 11.20
CA ALA A 142 7.87 -1.25 10.76
C ALA A 142 8.61 -0.05 10.17
N VAL A 143 9.75 0.33 10.76
CA VAL A 143 10.62 1.39 10.22
C VAL A 143 11.16 1.00 8.84
N ARG A 144 11.69 -0.22 8.68
CA ARG A 144 12.18 -0.70 7.37
C ARG A 144 11.07 -0.72 6.34
N ARG A 145 9.87 -1.18 6.70
CA ARG A 145 8.71 -1.23 5.82
C ARG A 145 8.29 0.14 5.32
N GLU A 146 8.15 1.13 6.21
CA GLU A 146 7.80 2.50 5.80
C GLU A 146 8.91 3.15 4.96
N ALA A 147 10.17 2.88 5.28
CA ALA A 147 11.33 3.34 4.49
C ALA A 147 11.28 2.80 3.04
N VAL A 148 11.02 1.50 2.88
CA VAL A 148 10.79 0.88 1.56
C VAL A 148 9.63 1.57 0.83
N GLY A 149 8.52 1.83 1.55
CA GLY A 149 7.36 2.53 0.99
C GLY A 149 7.71 3.92 0.45
N VAL A 150 8.43 4.73 1.23
CA VAL A 150 8.90 6.08 0.80
C VAL A 150 9.73 5.99 -0.47
N LEU A 151 10.74 5.12 -0.48
CA LEU A 151 11.69 5.01 -1.60
C LEU A 151 11.03 4.45 -2.86
N GLY A 152 10.09 3.51 -2.70
CA GLY A 152 9.30 2.99 -3.80
C GLY A 152 8.42 4.07 -4.44
N TRP A 153 7.68 4.84 -3.64
CA TRP A 153 6.85 5.93 -4.14
C TRP A 153 7.65 7.04 -4.81
N LEU A 154 8.84 7.34 -4.30
CA LEU A 154 9.77 8.30 -4.91
C LEU A 154 10.50 7.72 -6.13
N LYS A 155 10.30 6.45 -6.45
CA LYS A 155 10.98 5.73 -7.56
C LYS A 155 12.50 5.87 -7.49
N SER A 156 13.07 5.76 -6.28
CA SER A 156 14.50 5.94 -6.04
C SER A 156 15.32 4.83 -6.69
N THR A 157 15.94 5.11 -7.82
CA THR A 157 16.80 4.14 -8.54
C THR A 157 18.02 3.73 -7.72
N GLU A 158 18.58 4.67 -6.93
CA GLU A 158 19.71 4.41 -6.04
C GLU A 158 19.38 3.41 -4.93
N ALA A 159 18.10 3.32 -4.52
CA ALA A 159 17.68 2.40 -3.47
C ALA A 159 17.32 1.00 -3.99
N LEU A 160 17.16 0.81 -5.30
CA LEU A 160 16.72 -0.47 -5.87
C LEU A 160 17.56 -1.67 -5.41
N PRO A 161 18.91 -1.64 -5.37
CA PRO A 161 19.68 -2.78 -4.89
C PRO A 161 19.41 -3.13 -3.42
N ALA A 162 19.20 -2.13 -2.57
CA ALA A 162 18.90 -2.35 -1.16
C ALA A 162 17.47 -2.90 -0.98
N ILE A 163 16.50 -2.37 -1.71
CA ILE A 163 15.11 -2.87 -1.70
C ILE A 163 15.05 -4.31 -2.23
N ALA A 164 15.77 -4.63 -3.32
CA ALA A 164 15.87 -5.98 -3.87
C ALA A 164 16.45 -6.99 -2.86
N ARG A 165 17.46 -6.57 -2.08
CA ARG A 165 17.98 -7.38 -0.98
C ARG A 165 16.92 -7.61 0.09
N LEU A 166 16.24 -6.55 0.57
CA LEU A 166 15.16 -6.69 1.57
C LEU A 166 14.03 -7.61 1.08
N ALA A 167 13.67 -7.54 -0.19
CA ALA A 167 12.63 -8.41 -0.78
C ALA A 167 12.96 -9.91 -0.67
N THR A 168 14.23 -10.26 -0.53
CA THR A 168 14.68 -11.67 -0.54
C THR A 168 15.26 -12.15 0.78
N THR A 169 15.75 -11.25 1.64
CA THR A 169 16.54 -11.64 2.81
C THR A 169 16.05 -11.07 4.14
N ASP A 170 15.06 -10.17 4.14
CA ASP A 170 14.54 -9.62 5.40
C ASP A 170 13.90 -10.75 6.24
N VAL A 171 14.11 -10.70 7.55
CA VAL A 171 13.53 -11.68 8.48
C VAL A 171 12.01 -11.55 8.58
N ASP A 172 11.48 -10.34 8.39
CA ASP A 172 10.05 -10.04 8.46
C ASP A 172 9.39 -10.20 7.07
N ALA A 173 8.36 -11.04 7.00
CA ALA A 173 7.66 -11.33 5.75
C ALA A 173 6.91 -10.10 5.17
N GLU A 174 6.42 -9.18 6.02
CA GLU A 174 5.75 -7.97 5.55
C GLU A 174 6.73 -6.96 4.98
N VAL A 175 7.97 -6.91 5.50
CA VAL A 175 9.05 -6.13 4.87
C VAL A 175 9.39 -6.73 3.51
N ARG A 176 9.58 -8.07 3.41
CA ARG A 176 9.83 -8.72 2.11
C ARG A 176 8.71 -8.46 1.12
N ARG A 177 7.44 -8.57 1.55
CA ARG A 177 6.26 -8.30 0.71
C ARG A 177 6.23 -6.86 0.22
N THR A 178 6.41 -5.90 1.13
CA THR A 178 6.41 -4.47 0.79
C THR A 178 7.56 -4.13 -0.17
N ALA A 179 8.75 -4.71 0.07
CA ALA A 179 9.90 -4.53 -0.80
C ALA A 179 9.63 -5.10 -2.20
N THR A 180 9.05 -6.30 -2.28
CA THR A 180 8.66 -6.94 -3.56
C THR A 180 7.69 -6.06 -4.35
N GLY A 181 6.67 -5.49 -3.70
CA GLY A 181 5.73 -4.55 -4.34
C GLY A 181 6.39 -3.25 -4.81
N ALA A 182 7.31 -2.71 -3.99
CA ALA A 182 8.04 -1.48 -4.31
C ALA A 182 8.93 -1.62 -5.55
N LEU A 183 9.50 -2.81 -5.81
CA LEU A 183 10.26 -3.09 -7.03
C LEU A 183 9.44 -2.89 -8.31
N GLY A 184 8.13 -3.04 -8.25
CA GLY A 184 7.21 -2.79 -9.36
C GLY A 184 6.99 -1.32 -9.71
N LEU A 185 7.57 -0.39 -8.95
CA LEU A 185 7.55 1.05 -9.23
C LEU A 185 8.84 1.53 -9.93
N SER A 186 9.79 0.61 -10.16
CA SER A 186 11.03 0.90 -10.90
C SER A 186 10.76 1.32 -12.34
N SER A 187 11.65 2.17 -12.89
CA SER A 187 11.66 2.46 -14.33
C SER A 187 12.14 1.25 -15.13
N GLU A 188 11.94 1.27 -16.45
CA GLU A 188 12.41 0.19 -17.35
C GLU A 188 13.92 -0.10 -17.20
N GLU A 189 14.72 0.94 -17.00
CA GLU A 189 16.17 0.81 -16.78
C GLU A 189 16.50 0.00 -15.51
N GLY A 190 15.63 0.04 -14.51
CA GLY A 190 15.77 -0.71 -13.25
C GLY A 190 15.36 -2.18 -13.37
N HIS A 191 14.66 -2.61 -14.45
CA HIS A 191 14.10 -3.94 -14.54
C HIS A 191 15.16 -5.05 -14.45
N ALA A 192 16.34 -4.85 -15.04
CA ALA A 192 17.44 -5.81 -14.94
C ALA A 192 17.93 -6.02 -13.49
N THR A 193 17.89 -4.96 -12.68
CA THR A 193 18.29 -5.01 -11.25
C THR A 193 17.25 -5.72 -10.39
N VAL A 194 15.95 -5.53 -10.69
CA VAL A 194 14.88 -6.02 -9.81
C VAL A 194 14.41 -7.44 -10.18
N LEU A 195 14.54 -7.86 -11.43
CA LEU A 195 14.05 -9.15 -11.89
C LEU A 195 14.58 -10.37 -11.12
N PRO A 196 15.87 -10.49 -10.79
CA PRO A 196 16.37 -11.60 -9.99
C PRO A 196 15.70 -11.71 -8.62
N ALA A 197 15.46 -10.56 -7.95
CA ALA A 197 14.80 -10.53 -6.67
C ALA A 197 13.32 -10.93 -6.77
N LEU A 198 12.60 -10.51 -7.80
CA LEU A 198 11.22 -10.90 -8.05
C LEU A 198 11.07 -12.39 -8.34
N LEU A 199 12.00 -12.97 -9.11
CA LEU A 199 12.04 -14.41 -9.36
C LEU A 199 12.35 -15.23 -8.10
N ALA A 200 13.19 -14.71 -7.20
CA ALA A 200 13.44 -15.30 -5.89
C ALA A 200 12.22 -15.19 -4.99
N ALA A 201 11.54 -14.03 -4.96
CA ALA A 201 10.34 -13.78 -4.17
C ALA A 201 9.14 -14.68 -4.58
N LEU A 202 9.07 -15.15 -5.84
CA LEU A 202 8.10 -16.20 -6.25
C LEU A 202 8.30 -17.55 -5.54
N ARG A 203 9.41 -17.73 -4.85
CA ARG A 203 9.76 -18.96 -4.10
C ARG A 203 9.83 -18.70 -2.59
N ASP A 204 9.33 -17.55 -2.12
CA ASP A 204 9.34 -17.21 -0.69
C ASP A 204 8.53 -18.21 0.13
N ALA A 205 8.94 -18.45 1.37
CA ALA A 205 8.19 -19.30 2.29
C ALA A 205 6.78 -18.75 2.57
N SER A 206 6.61 -17.43 2.58
CA SER A 206 5.34 -16.74 2.82
C SER A 206 4.56 -16.55 1.52
N TRP A 207 3.36 -17.15 1.42
CA TRP A 207 2.53 -17.03 0.21
C TRP A 207 2.13 -15.58 -0.14
N PRO A 208 1.93 -14.63 0.81
CA PRO A 208 1.67 -13.23 0.45
C PRO A 208 2.85 -12.56 -0.25
N VAL A 209 4.09 -12.98 0.03
CA VAL A 209 5.27 -12.50 -0.71
C VAL A 209 5.26 -13.07 -2.13
N ARG A 210 4.97 -14.38 -2.30
CA ARG A 210 4.84 -15.01 -3.62
C ARG A 210 3.73 -14.38 -4.46
N GLU A 211 2.56 -14.08 -3.84
CA GLU A 211 1.45 -13.38 -4.50
C GLU A 211 1.87 -11.98 -4.97
N GLU A 212 2.55 -11.21 -4.11
CA GLU A 212 3.04 -9.87 -4.45
C GLU A 212 4.08 -9.93 -5.59
N ALA A 213 4.95 -10.95 -5.59
CA ALA A 213 5.91 -11.16 -6.66
C ALA A 213 5.22 -11.41 -8.01
N ALA A 214 4.24 -12.30 -8.06
CA ALA A 214 3.45 -12.55 -9.26
C ALA A 214 2.68 -11.29 -9.72
N THR A 215 2.13 -10.52 -8.78
CA THR A 215 1.44 -9.25 -9.05
C THR A 215 2.40 -8.22 -9.64
N THR A 216 3.60 -8.12 -9.11
CA THR A 216 4.64 -7.20 -9.56
C THR A 216 5.16 -7.58 -10.94
N LEU A 217 5.40 -8.87 -11.18
CA LEU A 217 5.79 -9.38 -12.51
C LEU A 217 4.70 -9.14 -13.56
N ALA A 218 3.42 -9.22 -13.18
CA ALA A 218 2.32 -8.85 -14.08
C ALA A 218 2.33 -7.37 -14.49
N LYS A 219 2.89 -6.47 -13.67
CA LYS A 219 3.04 -5.04 -14.01
C LYS A 219 4.22 -4.81 -14.96
N LEU A 220 5.36 -5.48 -14.71
CA LEU A 220 6.60 -5.30 -15.46
C LEU A 220 6.66 -6.10 -16.77
N VAL A 221 5.88 -7.16 -16.86
CA VAL A 221 5.75 -8.06 -18.04
C VAL A 221 7.11 -8.56 -18.58
N PRO A 222 8.05 -9.05 -17.76
CA PRO A 222 9.34 -9.54 -18.27
C PRO A 222 9.20 -10.97 -18.82
N HIS A 223 9.50 -11.17 -20.11
CA HIS A 223 9.45 -12.52 -20.72
C HIS A 223 10.33 -13.54 -20.00
N ALA A 224 11.43 -13.12 -19.41
CA ALA A 224 12.30 -13.99 -18.62
C ALA A 224 11.62 -14.60 -17.36
N ALA A 225 10.46 -14.09 -16.95
CA ALA A 225 9.68 -14.65 -15.84
C ALA A 225 8.75 -15.80 -16.26
N LEU A 226 8.59 -16.10 -17.57
CA LEU A 226 7.62 -17.07 -18.08
C LEU A 226 7.69 -18.41 -17.34
N GLN A 227 8.86 -19.03 -17.26
CA GLN A 227 9.02 -20.36 -16.64
C GLN A 227 8.72 -20.33 -15.12
N ALA A 228 9.11 -19.26 -14.44
CA ALA A 228 8.83 -19.10 -13.01
C ALA A 228 7.32 -18.88 -12.74
N LEU A 229 6.63 -18.16 -13.62
CA LEU A 229 5.18 -17.96 -13.53
C LEU A 229 4.41 -19.24 -13.87
N LEU A 230 4.88 -20.05 -14.83
CA LEU A 230 4.33 -21.38 -15.11
C LEU A 230 4.47 -22.29 -13.88
N ALA A 231 5.61 -22.28 -13.20
CA ALA A 231 5.78 -23.01 -11.94
C ALA A 231 4.84 -22.48 -10.84
N ALA A 232 4.62 -21.17 -10.75
CA ALA A 232 3.70 -20.55 -9.78
C ALA A 232 2.23 -20.91 -10.04
N MET A 233 1.85 -21.40 -11.22
CA MET A 233 0.52 -21.97 -11.48
C MET A 233 0.25 -23.26 -10.68
N GLN A 234 1.28 -23.89 -10.09
CA GLN A 234 1.17 -25.05 -9.22
C GLN A 234 1.33 -24.72 -7.73
N ASP A 235 1.31 -23.46 -7.37
CA ASP A 235 1.45 -23.02 -5.95
C ASP A 235 0.32 -23.55 -5.08
N ASP A 236 0.60 -23.90 -3.82
CA ASP A 236 -0.40 -24.35 -2.87
C ASP A 236 -1.48 -23.29 -2.61
N ALA A 237 -1.10 -22.01 -2.60
CA ALA A 237 -2.02 -20.88 -2.42
C ALA A 237 -2.68 -20.51 -3.75
N TRP A 238 -4.00 -20.65 -3.86
CA TRP A 238 -4.76 -20.29 -5.07
C TRP A 238 -4.62 -18.80 -5.43
N GLN A 239 -4.37 -17.92 -4.47
CA GLN A 239 -4.11 -16.49 -4.69
C GLN A 239 -2.86 -16.29 -5.55
N VAL A 240 -1.80 -17.04 -5.26
CA VAL A 240 -0.56 -17.01 -6.08
C VAL A 240 -0.86 -17.48 -7.49
N ARG A 241 -1.58 -18.60 -7.64
CA ARG A 241 -1.99 -19.12 -8.96
C ARG A 241 -2.80 -18.11 -9.76
N LEU A 242 -3.71 -17.37 -9.09
CA LEU A 242 -4.52 -16.33 -9.73
C LEU A 242 -3.64 -15.19 -10.27
N ARG A 243 -2.65 -14.73 -9.49
CA ARG A 243 -1.73 -13.68 -9.94
C ARG A 243 -0.79 -14.16 -11.03
N ALA A 244 -0.34 -15.41 -10.95
CA ALA A 244 0.46 -16.03 -12.00
C ALA A 244 -0.32 -16.14 -13.32
N ALA A 245 -1.59 -16.56 -13.28
CA ALA A 245 -2.45 -16.60 -14.47
C ALA A 245 -2.60 -15.21 -15.12
N ARG A 246 -2.82 -14.16 -14.32
CA ARG A 246 -2.85 -12.79 -14.80
C ARG A 246 -1.54 -12.36 -15.45
N ALA A 247 -0.40 -12.68 -14.84
CA ALA A 247 0.91 -12.36 -15.37
C ALA A 247 1.16 -13.06 -16.71
N LEU A 248 0.81 -14.34 -16.81
CA LEU A 248 0.93 -15.14 -18.02
C LEU A 248 0.04 -14.59 -19.15
N GLY A 249 -1.19 -14.18 -18.88
CA GLY A 249 -2.06 -13.53 -19.85
C GLY A 249 -1.43 -12.27 -20.43
N ARG A 250 -0.82 -11.44 -19.59
CA ARG A 250 -0.11 -10.22 -20.01
C ARG A 250 1.15 -10.47 -20.82
N LEU A 251 1.87 -11.55 -20.54
CA LEU A 251 3.02 -11.98 -21.34
C LEU A 251 2.63 -12.41 -22.77
N ARG A 252 1.36 -12.82 -22.96
CA ARG A 252 0.81 -13.27 -24.26
C ARG A 252 1.62 -14.37 -24.92
N ASP A 253 2.23 -15.26 -24.13
CA ASP A 253 3.01 -16.36 -24.62
C ASP A 253 2.15 -17.64 -24.67
N ALA A 254 2.04 -18.27 -25.84
CA ALA A 254 1.21 -19.46 -26.04
C ALA A 254 1.67 -20.67 -25.22
N THR A 255 2.93 -20.70 -24.78
CA THR A 255 3.45 -21.74 -23.87
C THR A 255 2.63 -21.85 -22.57
N ALA A 256 1.92 -20.77 -22.18
CA ALA A 256 1.07 -20.77 -20.98
C ALA A 256 -0.30 -21.47 -21.17
N LEU A 257 -0.72 -21.77 -22.39
CA LEU A 257 -2.04 -22.33 -22.68
C LEU A 257 -2.35 -23.59 -21.86
N PRO A 258 -1.50 -24.63 -21.77
CA PRO A 258 -1.83 -25.83 -21.02
C PRO A 258 -2.11 -25.58 -19.56
N ALA A 259 -1.32 -24.71 -18.91
CA ALA A 259 -1.48 -24.38 -17.50
C ALA A 259 -2.75 -23.56 -17.24
N LEU A 260 -3.09 -22.62 -18.12
CA LEU A 260 -4.30 -21.80 -18.01
C LEU A 260 -5.55 -22.60 -18.32
N ILE A 261 -5.52 -23.51 -19.31
CA ILE A 261 -6.63 -24.43 -19.62
C ILE A 261 -6.92 -25.35 -18.42
N ALA A 262 -5.88 -25.90 -17.80
CA ALA A 262 -6.04 -26.70 -16.58
C ALA A 262 -6.67 -25.89 -15.43
N ALA A 263 -6.36 -24.60 -15.31
CA ALA A 263 -6.90 -23.72 -14.29
C ALA A 263 -8.41 -23.43 -14.48
N LEU A 264 -9.00 -23.63 -15.65
CA LEU A 264 -10.45 -23.54 -15.89
C LEU A 264 -11.26 -24.59 -15.12
N ALA A 265 -10.64 -25.68 -14.68
CA ALA A 265 -11.30 -26.72 -13.87
C ALA A 265 -11.11 -26.52 -12.35
N HIS A 266 -10.50 -25.43 -11.90
CA HIS A 266 -10.21 -25.20 -10.49
C HIS A 266 -11.49 -24.94 -9.66
N PRO A 267 -11.59 -25.40 -8.39
CA PRO A 267 -12.76 -25.16 -7.53
C PRO A 267 -13.10 -23.67 -7.34
N MET A 268 -12.09 -22.80 -7.25
CA MET A 268 -12.27 -21.37 -7.03
C MET A 268 -12.66 -20.64 -8.32
N GLY A 269 -13.89 -20.10 -8.38
CA GLY A 269 -14.42 -19.35 -9.54
C GLY A 269 -13.55 -18.17 -9.96
N ASN A 270 -12.95 -17.45 -9.00
CA ASN A 270 -12.04 -16.33 -9.31
C ASN A 270 -10.82 -16.78 -10.12
N LEU A 271 -10.25 -17.97 -9.85
CA LEU A 271 -9.13 -18.48 -10.62
C LEU A 271 -9.57 -18.93 -12.01
N ARG A 272 -10.74 -19.62 -12.14
CA ARG A 272 -11.31 -19.97 -13.44
C ARG A 272 -11.57 -18.74 -14.32
N LYS A 273 -12.15 -17.69 -13.70
CA LYS A 273 -12.37 -16.40 -14.39
C LYS A 273 -11.08 -15.78 -14.87
N GLU A 274 -10.06 -15.70 -14.02
CA GLU A 274 -8.75 -15.15 -14.39
C GLU A 274 -8.07 -15.96 -15.50
N ALA A 275 -8.17 -17.29 -15.46
CA ALA A 275 -7.66 -18.18 -16.51
C ALA A 275 -8.36 -17.92 -17.86
N ALA A 276 -9.69 -17.79 -17.87
CA ALA A 276 -10.44 -17.45 -19.07
C ALA A 276 -10.04 -16.07 -19.64
N LEU A 277 -9.82 -15.08 -18.77
CA LEU A 277 -9.33 -13.76 -19.17
C LEU A 277 -7.94 -13.85 -19.81
N ALA A 278 -7.01 -14.55 -19.15
CA ALA A 278 -5.63 -14.73 -19.61
C ALA A 278 -5.57 -15.45 -20.97
N LEU A 279 -6.39 -16.49 -21.18
CA LEU A 279 -6.51 -17.17 -22.46
C LEU A 279 -6.98 -16.24 -23.58
N GLY A 280 -7.95 -15.35 -23.28
CA GLY A 280 -8.40 -14.33 -24.22
C GLY A 280 -7.36 -13.24 -24.51
N GLU A 281 -6.47 -12.94 -23.56
CA GLU A 281 -5.36 -11.97 -23.73
C GLU A 281 -4.22 -12.57 -24.56
N ILE A 282 -3.93 -13.85 -24.42
CA ILE A 282 -2.96 -14.57 -25.26
C ILE A 282 -3.43 -14.61 -26.71
N GLY A 283 -4.72 -14.78 -26.95
CA GLY A 283 -5.28 -14.69 -28.29
C GLY A 283 -5.06 -15.92 -29.18
N ALA A 284 -4.66 -17.08 -28.60
CA ALA A 284 -4.39 -18.29 -29.35
C ALA A 284 -5.68 -19.10 -29.62
N VAL A 285 -5.90 -19.50 -30.88
CA VAL A 285 -7.08 -20.26 -31.29
C VAL A 285 -7.21 -21.62 -30.60
N ASP A 286 -6.12 -22.21 -30.17
CA ASP A 286 -6.09 -23.48 -29.43
C ASP A 286 -6.81 -23.41 -28.08
N ALA A 287 -7.08 -22.19 -27.55
CA ALA A 287 -7.87 -21.97 -26.35
C ALA A 287 -9.40 -22.10 -26.58
N VAL A 288 -9.87 -22.03 -27.83
CA VAL A 288 -11.31 -21.96 -28.16
C VAL A 288 -12.10 -23.12 -27.56
N PRO A 289 -11.73 -24.42 -27.71
CA PRO A 289 -12.51 -25.51 -27.15
C PRO A 289 -12.68 -25.44 -25.63
N ALA A 290 -11.62 -25.04 -24.91
CA ALA A 290 -11.67 -24.89 -23.45
C ALA A 290 -12.52 -23.71 -23.00
N LEU A 291 -12.49 -22.59 -23.74
CA LEU A 291 -13.30 -21.41 -23.48
C LEU A 291 -14.79 -21.67 -23.79
N GLU A 292 -15.13 -22.50 -24.80
CA GLU A 292 -16.51 -22.92 -25.06
C GLU A 292 -17.09 -23.70 -23.88
N VAL A 293 -16.34 -24.61 -23.28
CA VAL A 293 -16.73 -25.30 -22.05
C VAL A 293 -16.91 -24.29 -20.90
N ALA A 294 -15.98 -23.37 -20.72
CA ALA A 294 -16.07 -22.35 -19.67
C ALA A 294 -17.23 -21.36 -19.90
N ALA A 295 -17.74 -21.20 -21.12
CA ALA A 295 -18.92 -20.39 -21.43
C ALA A 295 -20.23 -20.99 -20.89
N ALA A 296 -20.20 -22.23 -20.38
CA ALA A 296 -21.29 -22.91 -19.66
C ALA A 296 -20.99 -23.11 -18.15
N ASP A 297 -19.96 -22.47 -17.60
CA ASP A 297 -19.56 -22.56 -16.18
C ASP A 297 -20.73 -22.25 -15.24
N PRO A 298 -20.84 -22.90 -14.07
CA PRO A 298 -21.85 -22.56 -13.06
C PRO A 298 -21.73 -21.10 -12.55
N ASP A 299 -20.52 -20.51 -12.53
CA ASP A 299 -20.29 -19.13 -12.11
C ASP A 299 -20.60 -18.16 -13.28
N PRO A 300 -21.51 -17.18 -13.09
CA PRO A 300 -21.89 -16.23 -14.15
C PRO A 300 -20.73 -15.33 -14.60
N GLU A 301 -19.79 -15.00 -13.71
CA GLU A 301 -18.64 -14.17 -14.06
C GLU A 301 -17.62 -14.95 -14.91
N VAL A 302 -17.46 -16.25 -14.68
CA VAL A 302 -16.66 -17.13 -15.55
C VAL A 302 -17.29 -17.22 -16.94
N ARG A 303 -18.62 -17.51 -17.02
CA ARG A 303 -19.33 -17.54 -18.31
C ARG A 303 -19.17 -16.26 -19.12
N LYS A 304 -19.36 -15.12 -18.46
CA LYS A 304 -19.22 -13.79 -19.09
C LYS A 304 -17.81 -13.58 -19.65
N THR A 305 -16.80 -13.90 -18.84
CA THR A 305 -15.39 -13.72 -19.21
C THR A 305 -14.99 -14.65 -20.36
N ALA A 306 -15.42 -15.90 -20.32
CA ALA A 306 -15.16 -16.89 -21.39
C ALA A 306 -15.80 -16.44 -22.73
N ARG A 307 -17.05 -15.98 -22.73
CA ARG A 307 -17.69 -15.44 -23.93
C ARG A 307 -17.00 -14.21 -24.50
N LEU A 308 -16.51 -13.31 -23.63
CA LEU A 308 -15.72 -12.15 -24.04
C LEU A 308 -14.39 -12.59 -24.68
N ALA A 309 -13.70 -13.59 -24.09
CA ALA A 309 -12.49 -14.14 -24.62
C ALA A 309 -12.72 -14.76 -26.02
N LEU A 310 -13.77 -15.56 -26.20
CA LEU A 310 -14.17 -16.14 -27.48
C LEU A 310 -14.44 -15.06 -28.54
N SER A 311 -15.17 -13.98 -28.18
CA SER A 311 -15.43 -12.87 -29.08
C SER A 311 -14.17 -12.17 -29.56
N ARG A 312 -13.17 -12.00 -28.68
CA ARG A 312 -11.85 -11.43 -29.03
C ARG A 312 -11.08 -12.33 -29.99
N LEU A 313 -11.07 -13.64 -29.74
CA LEU A 313 -10.42 -14.60 -30.64
C LEU A 313 -11.05 -14.62 -32.03
N ALA A 314 -12.36 -14.55 -32.13
CA ALA A 314 -13.07 -14.46 -33.40
C ALA A 314 -12.73 -13.18 -34.20
N GLN A 315 -12.52 -12.07 -33.53
CA GLN A 315 -12.16 -10.80 -34.16
C GLN A 315 -10.68 -10.76 -34.58
N GLY A 316 -9.78 -11.35 -33.78
CA GLY A 316 -8.34 -11.40 -34.07
C GLY A 316 -7.96 -12.40 -35.18
N GLY A 317 -8.80 -13.41 -35.42
CA GLY A 317 -8.60 -14.38 -36.52
C GLY A 317 -9.09 -13.89 -37.90
N ALA A 318 -9.74 -12.73 -37.95
CA ALA A 318 -10.26 -12.14 -39.19
C ALA A 318 -9.35 -11.04 -39.80
N ALA A 319 -8.19 -10.76 -39.16
CA ALA A 319 -7.18 -9.82 -39.61
C ALA A 319 -5.91 -10.54 -40.07
#